data_37f0d7b8ce2c62e6b65d8bb361e089f0
#
_entry.id   37f0d7b8ce2c62e6b65d8bb361e089f0
#
_cell.length_a   1.000
_cell.length_b   1.000
_cell.length_c   1.000
_cell.angle_alpha   90.00
_cell.angle_beta   90.00
_cell.angle_gamma   90.00
#
_symmetry.space_group_name_H-M   'P 1'
#
loop_
_entity.id
_entity.type
_entity.pdbx_description
1 polymer ?
#
loop_
_entity_poly.entity_id
_entity_poly.type
_entity_poly.pdbx_seq_one_letter_code
_entity_poly.pdbx_strand_id
1 'polypeptide(L)'
;VTDRVPFVDLTAVNDGLAEVAARVIGNGQFILGPELEAFEAAFAEYCGTGHAVGVASGLDALMLSLRAWNIGAGDEVIVPAHTFFATWLAVSQTGATPVTADVTHTATLDAASFAARITSRTKAVIPVHLYGQPADMDGILRIARARNVRVLEDAAQAHGAEYQGRPVGSLGDAAAFSFYPTKNLGALGDGGVVTSDDAAFITRLRQLRNYGSPSKYVFDELGHNSRLDELQAAFLSAKLPRLAGWNSERQRIAGHYLSEISNAAIALPVTLNDRTHVWHLFVVRVKDRARFMAHMEAHGIAVQVHYPRLPLEEEAYRTQALDASSVPVSRDFAREAVSLPLWPGMSEGQIARVIAAVNTYAA
;
A
#
# COMPACT_ATOMS: atom_id res chain seq x y z
N VAL A 1 28.87 15.00 -12.43
CA VAL A 1 27.54 14.39 -12.31
C VAL A 1 27.77 12.92 -12.03
N THR A 2 27.50 12.45 -10.84
CA THR A 2 27.71 11.07 -10.46
C THR A 2 26.77 10.20 -11.30
N ASP A 3 27.32 9.24 -12.00
CA ASP A 3 26.63 8.21 -12.80
C ASP A 3 25.90 7.18 -11.89
N ARG A 4 25.17 7.70 -10.90
CA ARG A 4 24.46 6.89 -9.91
C ARG A 4 23.03 6.62 -10.36
N VAL A 5 22.56 5.37 -10.23
CA VAL A 5 21.15 5.01 -10.39
C VAL A 5 20.46 5.24 -9.04
N PRO A 6 19.56 6.24 -8.90
CA PRO A 6 18.83 6.46 -7.65
C PRO A 6 17.86 5.32 -7.40
N PHE A 7 17.33 5.23 -6.18
CA PHE A 7 16.28 4.23 -5.89
C PHE A 7 14.94 4.58 -6.56
N VAL A 8 14.62 5.86 -6.65
CA VAL A 8 13.42 6.41 -7.28
C VAL A 8 13.72 7.80 -7.84
N ASP A 9 13.11 8.13 -8.97
CA ASP A 9 13.03 9.47 -9.53
C ASP A 9 11.58 9.80 -9.84
N LEU A 10 11.10 10.93 -9.34
CA LEU A 10 9.71 11.37 -9.48
C LEU A 10 9.55 12.49 -10.53
N THR A 11 10.62 12.90 -11.20
CA THR A 11 10.61 14.04 -12.12
C THR A 11 9.57 13.85 -13.23
N ALA A 12 9.58 12.69 -13.89
CA ALA A 12 8.69 12.40 -15.03
C ALA A 12 7.20 12.31 -14.63
N VAL A 13 6.91 11.92 -13.39
CA VAL A 13 5.51 11.77 -12.92
C VAL A 13 4.94 13.07 -12.35
N ASN A 14 5.77 14.10 -12.15
CA ASN A 14 5.36 15.39 -11.57
C ASN A 14 5.32 16.53 -12.60
N ASP A 15 5.52 16.22 -13.87
CA ASP A 15 5.49 17.22 -14.95
C ASP A 15 4.10 17.84 -15.11
N GLY A 16 4.05 19.17 -15.32
CA GLY A 16 2.82 19.94 -15.54
C GLY A 16 2.04 20.30 -14.27
N LEU A 17 2.53 19.99 -13.06
CA LEU A 17 1.76 20.24 -11.83
C LEU A 17 1.82 21.70 -11.34
N ALA A 18 2.74 22.52 -11.86
CA ALA A 18 2.84 23.93 -11.48
C ALA A 18 1.58 24.72 -11.88
N GLU A 19 1.03 24.48 -13.08
CA GLU A 19 -0.19 25.10 -13.57
C GLU A 19 -1.41 24.66 -12.75
N VAL A 20 -1.45 23.38 -12.33
CA VAL A 20 -2.51 22.85 -11.45
C VAL A 20 -2.47 23.56 -10.10
N ALA A 21 -1.28 23.75 -9.52
CA ALA A 21 -1.11 24.49 -8.26
C ALA A 21 -1.58 25.94 -8.40
N ALA A 22 -1.18 26.63 -9.47
CA ALA A 22 -1.58 28.02 -9.72
C ALA A 22 -3.11 28.18 -9.81
N ARG A 23 -3.79 27.22 -10.45
CA ARG A 23 -5.26 27.22 -10.57
C ARG A 23 -5.94 27.08 -9.19
N VAL A 24 -5.49 26.14 -8.36
CA VAL A 24 -6.07 25.95 -7.02
C VAL A 24 -5.80 27.14 -6.11
N ILE A 25 -4.59 27.71 -6.17
CA ILE A 25 -4.24 28.92 -5.41
C ILE A 25 -5.13 30.09 -5.83
N GLY A 26 -5.38 30.24 -7.13
CA GLY A 26 -6.25 31.28 -7.67
C GLY A 26 -7.71 31.14 -7.25
N ASN A 27 -8.20 29.92 -7.03
CA ASN A 27 -9.57 29.66 -6.57
C ASN A 27 -9.76 29.97 -5.07
N GLY A 28 -8.68 29.92 -4.26
CA GLY A 28 -8.70 30.30 -2.84
C GLY A 28 -9.42 29.31 -1.91
N GLN A 29 -9.89 28.16 -2.39
CA GLN A 29 -10.48 27.09 -1.57
C GLN A 29 -9.45 25.97 -1.41
N PHE A 30 -9.13 25.59 -0.17
CA PHE A 30 -8.04 24.67 0.12
C PHE A 30 -8.48 23.41 0.88
N ILE A 31 -9.69 23.38 1.44
CA ILE A 31 -10.20 22.28 2.28
C ILE A 31 -11.64 21.96 1.91
N LEU A 32 -11.94 20.69 1.69
CA LEU A 32 -13.29 20.15 1.43
C LEU A 32 -14.03 20.92 0.34
N GLY A 33 -13.45 21.00 -0.84
CA GLY A 33 -13.99 21.74 -1.98
C GLY A 33 -14.06 20.88 -3.25
N PRO A 34 -14.22 21.54 -4.41
CA PRO A 34 -14.57 20.88 -5.67
C PRO A 34 -13.45 19.98 -6.24
N GLU A 35 -12.16 20.26 -5.97
CA GLU A 35 -11.08 19.40 -6.43
C GLU A 35 -11.12 18.04 -5.72
N LEU A 36 -11.39 18.05 -4.41
CA LEU A 36 -11.55 16.83 -3.63
C LEU A 36 -12.79 16.04 -4.08
N GLU A 37 -13.93 16.70 -4.28
CA GLU A 37 -15.15 16.04 -4.74
C GLU A 37 -14.96 15.39 -6.11
N ALA A 38 -14.32 16.09 -7.05
CA ALA A 38 -14.01 15.58 -8.38
C ALA A 38 -13.04 14.39 -8.32
N PHE A 39 -12.02 14.48 -7.48
CA PHE A 39 -11.07 13.38 -7.29
C PHE A 39 -11.72 12.15 -6.66
N GLU A 40 -12.53 12.32 -5.59
CA GLU A 40 -13.27 11.22 -4.95
C GLU A 40 -14.15 10.49 -5.97
N ALA A 41 -14.90 11.24 -6.82
CA ALA A 41 -15.74 10.65 -7.86
C ALA A 41 -14.91 9.88 -8.91
N ALA A 42 -13.85 10.49 -9.44
CA ALA A 42 -12.98 9.87 -10.43
C ALA A 42 -12.24 8.63 -9.90
N PHE A 43 -11.83 8.66 -8.63
CA PHE A 43 -11.12 7.53 -8.02
C PHE A 43 -12.06 6.37 -7.69
N ALA A 44 -13.30 6.65 -7.26
CA ALA A 44 -14.36 5.64 -7.10
C ALA A 44 -14.64 4.92 -8.43
N GLU A 45 -14.84 5.69 -9.52
CA GLU A 45 -15.00 5.13 -10.87
C GLU A 45 -13.79 4.28 -11.29
N TYR A 46 -12.57 4.78 -11.05
CA TYR A 46 -11.34 4.06 -11.38
C TYR A 46 -11.23 2.71 -10.66
N CYS A 47 -11.66 2.64 -9.40
CA CYS A 47 -11.69 1.40 -8.62
C CYS A 47 -12.93 0.54 -8.88
N GLY A 48 -13.92 1.02 -9.65
CA GLY A 48 -15.18 0.31 -9.88
C GLY A 48 -16.05 0.19 -8.62
N THR A 49 -16.01 1.21 -7.74
CA THR A 49 -16.81 1.29 -6.50
C THR A 49 -17.79 2.46 -6.54
N GLY A 50 -18.86 2.38 -5.75
CA GLY A 50 -19.86 3.43 -5.66
C GLY A 50 -19.36 4.73 -5.03
N HIS A 51 -18.33 4.65 -4.17
CA HIS A 51 -17.88 5.79 -3.37
C HIS A 51 -16.40 5.77 -3.07
N ALA A 52 -15.82 6.98 -2.93
CA ALA A 52 -14.51 7.21 -2.33
C ALA A 52 -14.55 8.36 -1.32
N VAL A 53 -13.62 8.37 -0.36
CA VAL A 53 -13.47 9.42 0.65
C VAL A 53 -12.01 9.73 0.87
N GLY A 54 -11.57 10.95 0.52
CA GLY A 54 -10.20 11.41 0.73
C GLY A 54 -9.92 11.72 2.20
N VAL A 55 -8.77 11.29 2.68
CA VAL A 55 -8.26 11.45 4.05
C VAL A 55 -6.79 11.89 4.04
N ALA A 56 -6.24 12.24 5.21
CA ALA A 56 -4.90 12.82 5.28
C ALA A 56 -3.76 11.85 4.97
N SER A 57 -3.95 10.54 5.14
CA SER A 57 -2.92 9.52 4.87
C SER A 57 -3.51 8.13 4.67
N GLY A 58 -2.69 7.19 4.16
CA GLY A 58 -3.06 5.78 4.10
C GLY A 58 -3.27 5.16 5.50
N LEU A 59 -2.52 5.61 6.50
CA LEU A 59 -2.73 5.20 7.90
C LEU A 59 -4.13 5.60 8.37
N ASP A 60 -4.52 6.85 8.14
CA ASP A 60 -5.84 7.34 8.51
C ASP A 60 -6.95 6.62 7.75
N ALA A 61 -6.71 6.28 6.47
CA ALA A 61 -7.66 5.49 5.69
C ALA A 61 -7.97 4.13 6.34
N LEU A 62 -6.96 3.42 6.82
CA LEU A 62 -7.12 2.17 7.55
C LEU A 62 -7.80 2.38 8.91
N MET A 63 -7.27 3.29 9.73
CA MET A 63 -7.76 3.54 11.09
C MET A 63 -9.21 4.05 11.09
N LEU A 64 -9.56 5.01 10.24
CA LEU A 64 -10.91 5.56 10.16
C LEU A 64 -11.91 4.53 9.62
N SER A 65 -11.49 3.63 8.72
CA SER A 65 -12.33 2.51 8.26
C SER A 65 -12.69 1.57 9.39
N LEU A 66 -11.73 1.17 10.21
CA LEU A 66 -11.97 0.33 11.38
C LEU A 66 -12.90 1.03 12.39
N ARG A 67 -12.69 2.32 12.64
CA ARG A 67 -13.57 3.13 13.52
C ARG A 67 -14.97 3.27 12.96
N ALA A 68 -15.12 3.44 11.64
CA ALA A 68 -16.44 3.50 10.99
C ALA A 68 -17.22 2.19 11.13
N TRP A 69 -16.54 1.07 11.31
CA TRP A 69 -17.14 -0.23 11.64
C TRP A 69 -17.30 -0.47 13.16
N ASN A 70 -17.02 0.52 14.02
CA ASN A 70 -17.00 0.41 15.50
C ASN A 70 -16.01 -0.65 16.02
N ILE A 71 -14.93 -0.91 15.31
CA ILE A 71 -13.87 -1.81 15.77
C ILE A 71 -12.95 -1.05 16.73
N GLY A 72 -12.75 -1.59 17.93
CA GLY A 72 -12.03 -0.92 19.01
C GLY A 72 -11.61 -1.85 20.13
N ALA A 73 -11.54 -1.32 21.36
CA ALA A 73 -11.08 -2.05 22.53
C ALA A 73 -11.86 -3.36 22.76
N GLY A 74 -11.13 -4.46 22.91
CA GLY A 74 -11.68 -5.81 23.05
C GLY A 74 -11.84 -6.59 21.76
N ASP A 75 -11.78 -5.92 20.60
CA ASP A 75 -11.82 -6.54 19.28
C ASP A 75 -10.42 -6.93 18.80
N GLU A 76 -10.39 -7.88 17.88
CA GLU A 76 -9.18 -8.33 17.19
C GLU A 76 -9.29 -8.05 15.70
N VAL A 77 -8.18 -7.60 15.09
CA VAL A 77 -8.02 -7.43 13.64
C VAL A 77 -6.81 -8.24 13.18
N ILE A 78 -7.04 -9.17 12.25
CA ILE A 78 -5.95 -10.01 11.72
C ILE A 78 -5.20 -9.22 10.63
N VAL A 79 -3.87 -9.19 10.75
CA VAL A 79 -2.95 -8.45 9.87
C VAL A 79 -1.78 -9.36 9.46
N PRO A 80 -1.19 -9.18 8.25
CA PRO A 80 0.02 -9.92 7.89
C PRO A 80 1.19 -9.49 8.77
N ALA A 81 2.05 -10.46 9.11
CA ALA A 81 3.27 -10.19 9.89
C ALA A 81 4.27 -9.36 9.11
N HIS A 82 4.38 -9.58 7.79
CA HIS A 82 5.26 -8.82 6.91
C HIS A 82 4.46 -7.78 6.13
N THR A 83 4.50 -6.55 6.63
CA THR A 83 3.87 -5.37 6.03
C THR A 83 4.54 -4.10 6.55
N PHE A 84 4.15 -2.94 6.01
CA PHE A 84 4.55 -1.66 6.60
C PHE A 84 3.88 -1.47 7.97
N PHE A 85 4.60 -0.83 8.86
CA PHE A 85 4.17 -0.59 10.25
C PHE A 85 2.78 0.06 10.37
N ALA A 86 2.39 0.89 9.40
CA ALA A 86 1.10 1.60 9.40
C ALA A 86 -0.11 0.65 9.45
N THR A 87 -0.06 -0.53 8.82
CA THR A 87 -1.15 -1.51 8.86
C THR A 87 -1.45 -1.95 10.30
N TRP A 88 -0.41 -2.21 11.09
CA TRP A 88 -0.52 -2.57 12.52
C TRP A 88 -0.92 -1.40 13.39
N LEU A 89 -0.28 -0.23 13.15
CA LEU A 89 -0.55 0.99 13.90
C LEU A 89 -2.00 1.43 13.78
N ALA A 90 -2.60 1.31 12.59
CA ALA A 90 -4.01 1.64 12.35
C ALA A 90 -4.95 0.85 13.26
N VAL A 91 -4.69 -0.46 13.45
CA VAL A 91 -5.45 -1.30 14.38
C VAL A 91 -5.28 -0.81 15.81
N SER A 92 -4.02 -0.62 16.25
CA SER A 92 -3.72 -0.20 17.61
C SER A 92 -4.31 1.18 17.97
N GLN A 93 -4.37 2.10 17.03
CA GLN A 93 -4.96 3.43 17.23
C GLN A 93 -6.48 3.40 17.42
N THR A 94 -7.18 2.32 17.04
CA THR A 94 -8.59 2.15 17.40
C THR A 94 -8.79 1.57 18.81
N GLY A 95 -7.73 1.10 19.45
CA GLY A 95 -7.77 0.33 20.70
C GLY A 95 -7.98 -1.18 20.47
N ALA A 96 -8.16 -1.64 19.24
CA ALA A 96 -8.22 -3.06 18.92
C ALA A 96 -6.84 -3.72 18.96
N THR A 97 -6.82 -5.04 19.07
CA THR A 97 -5.60 -5.82 19.11
C THR A 97 -5.24 -6.35 17.72
N PRO A 98 -4.06 -6.02 17.16
CA PRO A 98 -3.58 -6.65 15.93
C PRO A 98 -3.21 -8.11 16.21
N VAL A 99 -3.74 -9.03 15.41
CA VAL A 99 -3.44 -10.47 15.48
C VAL A 99 -2.64 -10.88 14.26
N THR A 100 -1.49 -11.48 14.50
CA THR A 100 -0.51 -11.79 13.47
C THR A 100 -0.90 -13.04 12.65
N ALA A 101 -0.89 -12.95 11.32
CA ALA A 101 -0.90 -14.08 10.41
C ALA A 101 0.33 -14.07 9.49
N ASP A 102 0.79 -15.23 9.05
CA ASP A 102 1.94 -15.34 8.15
C ASP A 102 1.58 -14.93 6.71
N VAL A 103 2.57 -14.76 5.88
CA VAL A 103 2.42 -14.46 4.47
C VAL A 103 2.82 -15.67 3.60
N THR A 104 2.42 -15.64 2.34
CA THR A 104 2.85 -16.60 1.32
C THR A 104 4.23 -16.23 0.75
N HIS A 105 4.75 -17.06 -0.15
CA HIS A 105 5.96 -16.76 -0.92
C HIS A 105 5.87 -15.52 -1.83
N THR A 106 4.66 -14.96 -2.00
CA THR A 106 4.44 -13.68 -2.70
C THR A 106 4.38 -12.49 -1.75
N ALA A 107 4.71 -12.67 -0.46
CA ALA A 107 4.64 -11.68 0.61
C ALA A 107 3.22 -11.14 0.90
N THR A 108 2.17 -11.80 0.43
CA THR A 108 0.78 -11.47 0.71
C THR A 108 0.19 -12.42 1.75
N LEU A 109 -0.87 -12.01 2.45
CA LEU A 109 -1.51 -12.76 3.54
C LEU A 109 -1.82 -14.20 3.13
N ASP A 110 -1.38 -15.18 3.94
CA ASP A 110 -1.72 -16.58 3.80
C ASP A 110 -3.13 -16.85 4.35
N ALA A 111 -4.04 -17.33 3.49
CA ALA A 111 -5.42 -17.59 3.84
C ALA A 111 -5.57 -18.71 4.91
N ALA A 112 -4.69 -19.71 4.93
CA ALA A 112 -4.71 -20.77 5.94
C ALA A 112 -4.21 -20.23 7.30
N SER A 113 -3.16 -19.42 7.29
CA SER A 113 -2.69 -18.72 8.49
C SER A 113 -3.77 -17.77 9.04
N PHE A 114 -4.45 -17.01 8.16
CA PHE A 114 -5.60 -16.20 8.55
C PHE A 114 -6.67 -17.03 9.24
N ALA A 115 -7.12 -18.13 8.61
CA ALA A 115 -8.17 -19.00 9.16
C ALA A 115 -7.82 -19.54 10.56
N ALA A 116 -6.56 -19.91 10.79
CA ALA A 116 -6.08 -20.45 12.05
C ALA A 116 -6.03 -19.41 13.20
N ARG A 117 -6.08 -18.12 12.88
CA ARG A 117 -6.01 -17.01 13.87
C ARG A 117 -7.38 -16.44 14.26
N ILE A 118 -8.46 -16.89 13.63
CA ILE A 118 -9.81 -16.38 13.91
C ILE A 118 -10.28 -16.84 15.31
N THR A 119 -10.71 -15.87 16.12
CA THR A 119 -11.36 -16.08 17.42
C THR A 119 -12.76 -15.46 17.42
N SER A 120 -13.49 -15.57 18.54
CA SER A 120 -14.79 -14.89 18.73
C SER A 120 -14.66 -13.34 18.77
N ARG A 121 -13.48 -12.81 19.03
CA ARG A 121 -13.17 -11.37 19.05
C ARG A 121 -12.75 -10.81 17.70
N THR A 122 -12.45 -11.67 16.72
CA THR A 122 -12.02 -11.23 15.39
C THR A 122 -13.15 -10.51 14.68
N LYS A 123 -12.98 -9.23 14.33
CA LYS A 123 -13.96 -8.40 13.63
C LYS A 123 -13.57 -8.07 12.20
N ALA A 124 -12.27 -7.96 11.92
CA ALA A 124 -11.77 -7.68 10.59
C ALA A 124 -10.46 -8.40 10.28
N VAL A 125 -10.17 -8.49 9.00
CA VAL A 125 -8.86 -8.84 8.44
C VAL A 125 -8.42 -7.73 7.48
N ILE A 126 -7.11 -7.43 7.48
CA ILE A 126 -6.52 -6.48 6.55
C ILE A 126 -5.53 -7.22 5.64
N PRO A 127 -5.99 -7.78 4.49
CA PRO A 127 -5.07 -8.25 3.47
C PRO A 127 -4.31 -7.05 2.88
N VAL A 128 -2.98 -7.17 2.79
CA VAL A 128 -2.12 -6.14 2.19
C VAL A 128 -1.71 -6.62 0.81
N HIS A 129 -1.94 -5.78 -0.20
CA HIS A 129 -1.49 -6.00 -1.58
C HIS A 129 -0.04 -5.52 -1.73
N LEU A 130 0.83 -6.21 -1.00
CA LEU A 130 2.21 -5.77 -0.79
C LEU A 130 3.01 -5.78 -2.10
N TYR A 131 3.86 -4.79 -2.27
CA TYR A 131 4.71 -4.53 -3.43
C TYR A 131 3.96 -4.28 -4.75
N GLY A 132 2.62 -4.35 -4.74
CA GLY A 132 1.77 -4.10 -5.91
C GLY A 132 1.15 -5.36 -6.52
N GLN A 133 1.20 -6.51 -5.82
CA GLN A 133 0.50 -7.73 -6.21
C GLN A 133 -0.68 -7.99 -5.25
N PRO A 134 -1.92 -8.21 -5.75
CA PRO A 134 -3.07 -8.53 -4.91
C PRO A 134 -2.87 -9.81 -4.09
N ALA A 135 -3.39 -9.84 -2.87
CA ALA A 135 -3.51 -11.05 -2.06
C ALA A 135 -4.50 -12.05 -2.67
N ASP A 136 -4.54 -13.28 -2.17
CA ASP A 136 -5.56 -14.27 -2.56
C ASP A 136 -6.94 -13.89 -1.98
N MET A 137 -7.62 -12.98 -2.69
CA MET A 137 -8.88 -12.42 -2.20
C MET A 137 -10.01 -13.45 -2.17
N ASP A 138 -10.07 -14.41 -3.09
CA ASP A 138 -11.10 -15.45 -3.06
C ASP A 138 -10.97 -16.35 -1.83
N GLY A 139 -9.74 -16.77 -1.51
CA GLY A 139 -9.46 -17.55 -0.32
C GLY A 139 -9.82 -16.79 0.96
N ILE A 140 -9.40 -15.52 1.05
CA ILE A 140 -9.64 -14.65 2.20
C ILE A 140 -11.13 -14.34 2.36
N LEU A 141 -11.82 -13.91 1.30
CA LEU A 141 -13.23 -13.56 1.33
C LEU A 141 -14.13 -14.75 1.72
N ARG A 142 -13.84 -15.94 1.17
CA ARG A 142 -14.58 -17.17 1.52
C ARG A 142 -14.51 -17.46 3.02
N ILE A 143 -13.32 -17.32 3.62
CA ILE A 143 -13.12 -17.54 5.06
C ILE A 143 -13.79 -16.43 5.88
N ALA A 144 -13.59 -15.18 5.51
CA ALA A 144 -14.12 -14.03 6.22
C ALA A 144 -15.65 -14.02 6.25
N ARG A 145 -16.30 -14.28 5.10
CA ARG A 145 -17.77 -14.38 5.01
C ARG A 145 -18.33 -15.50 5.88
N ALA A 146 -17.69 -16.69 5.88
CA ALA A 146 -18.12 -17.83 6.71
C ALA A 146 -18.01 -17.54 8.22
N ARG A 147 -17.26 -16.54 8.62
CA ARG A 147 -17.01 -16.16 10.03
C ARG A 147 -17.54 -14.77 10.40
N ASN A 148 -18.25 -14.11 9.49
CA ASN A 148 -18.76 -12.74 9.65
C ASN A 148 -17.64 -11.74 10.04
N VAL A 149 -16.48 -11.86 9.38
CA VAL A 149 -15.31 -10.99 9.54
C VAL A 149 -15.27 -9.98 8.38
N ARG A 150 -15.11 -8.69 8.67
CA ARG A 150 -14.97 -7.64 7.66
C ARG A 150 -13.60 -7.73 6.96
N VAL A 151 -13.56 -7.38 5.68
CA VAL A 151 -12.34 -7.37 4.88
C VAL A 151 -12.01 -5.93 4.45
N LEU A 152 -10.90 -5.39 4.98
CA LEU A 152 -10.36 -4.09 4.60
C LEU A 152 -9.09 -4.28 3.77
N GLU A 153 -9.14 -4.00 2.48
CA GLU A 153 -7.94 -4.05 1.64
C GLU A 153 -6.95 -2.95 2.05
N ASP A 154 -5.72 -3.30 2.40
CA ASP A 154 -4.61 -2.34 2.38
C ASP A 154 -4.01 -2.32 0.97
N ALA A 155 -4.49 -1.37 0.18
CA ALA A 155 -4.15 -1.18 -1.23
C ALA A 155 -3.09 -0.08 -1.43
N ALA A 156 -2.41 0.35 -0.36
CA ALA A 156 -1.44 1.45 -0.37
C ALA A 156 -0.29 1.26 -1.38
N GLN A 157 -0.08 0.07 -1.90
CA GLN A 157 0.96 -0.25 -2.88
C GLN A 157 0.40 -0.83 -4.21
N ALA A 158 -0.93 -0.82 -4.41
CA ALA A 158 -1.56 -1.59 -5.49
C ALA A 158 -2.51 -0.76 -6.38
N HIS A 159 -2.22 0.53 -6.57
CA HIS A 159 -3.01 1.41 -7.43
C HIS A 159 -3.05 0.90 -8.88
N GLY A 160 -4.24 0.49 -9.34
CA GLY A 160 -4.47 -0.06 -10.67
C GLY A 160 -4.09 -1.54 -10.83
N ALA A 161 -3.85 -2.26 -9.73
CA ALA A 161 -3.76 -3.71 -9.77
C ALA A 161 -5.15 -4.35 -9.89
N GLU A 162 -5.19 -5.54 -10.48
CA GLU A 162 -6.42 -6.30 -10.67
C GLU A 162 -6.26 -7.73 -10.14
N TYR A 163 -7.32 -8.28 -9.59
CA TYR A 163 -7.46 -9.67 -9.20
C TYR A 163 -8.60 -10.30 -9.99
N GLN A 164 -8.29 -11.27 -10.85
CA GLN A 164 -9.25 -11.93 -11.76
C GLN A 164 -10.09 -10.93 -12.58
N GLY A 165 -9.43 -9.87 -13.11
CA GLY A 165 -10.07 -8.82 -13.91
C GLY A 165 -10.91 -7.81 -13.10
N ARG A 166 -10.90 -7.89 -11.76
CA ARG A 166 -11.57 -6.93 -10.89
C ARG A 166 -10.54 -5.99 -10.25
N PRO A 167 -10.78 -4.66 -10.27
CA PRO A 167 -9.85 -3.69 -9.67
C PRO A 167 -9.66 -3.91 -8.17
N VAL A 168 -8.42 -3.80 -7.70
CA VAL A 168 -8.12 -3.60 -6.27
C VAL A 168 -8.80 -2.31 -5.82
N GLY A 169 -9.40 -2.36 -4.64
CA GLY A 169 -10.26 -1.29 -4.14
C GLY A 169 -11.75 -1.63 -4.17
N SER A 170 -12.13 -2.69 -4.91
CA SER A 170 -13.52 -3.19 -5.01
C SER A 170 -13.68 -4.65 -4.57
N LEU A 171 -12.66 -5.25 -3.98
CA LEU A 171 -12.64 -6.68 -3.70
C LEU A 171 -13.20 -6.99 -2.30
N GLY A 172 -12.83 -6.17 -1.31
CA GLY A 172 -13.25 -6.29 0.08
C GLY A 172 -14.56 -5.56 0.42
N ASP A 173 -14.83 -5.37 1.71
CA ASP A 173 -15.93 -4.51 2.19
C ASP A 173 -15.56 -3.02 2.05
N ALA A 174 -14.27 -2.70 2.14
CA ALA A 174 -13.67 -1.40 1.86
C ALA A 174 -12.19 -1.58 1.51
N ALA A 175 -11.58 -0.55 0.92
CA ALA A 175 -10.15 -0.51 0.68
C ALA A 175 -9.54 0.84 1.06
N ALA A 176 -8.30 0.80 1.55
CA ALA A 176 -7.52 1.96 1.95
C ALA A 176 -6.30 2.13 1.03
N PHE A 177 -6.14 3.31 0.47
CA PHE A 177 -5.00 3.67 -0.38
C PHE A 177 -4.17 4.78 0.27
N SER A 178 -2.90 4.81 -0.06
CA SER A 178 -1.96 5.87 0.32
C SER A 178 -1.50 6.62 -0.92
N PHE A 179 -1.47 7.94 -0.84
CA PHE A 179 -0.90 8.78 -1.89
C PHE A 179 0.44 9.41 -1.48
N TYR A 180 1.17 8.75 -0.57
CA TYR A 180 2.55 9.16 -0.28
C TYR A 180 3.34 9.32 -1.59
N PRO A 181 4.22 10.33 -1.74
CA PRO A 181 4.77 10.76 -3.04
C PRO A 181 5.38 9.66 -3.90
N THR A 182 5.95 8.61 -3.30
CA THR A 182 6.58 7.50 -4.04
C THR A 182 5.60 6.42 -4.49
N LYS A 183 4.32 6.50 -4.13
CA LYS A 183 3.30 5.53 -4.56
C LYS A 183 3.07 5.61 -6.08
N ASN A 184 2.55 4.54 -6.68
CA ASN A 184 2.28 4.49 -8.12
C ASN A 184 1.39 5.67 -8.57
N LEU A 185 0.44 6.06 -7.72
CA LEU A 185 -0.27 7.32 -7.77
C LEU A 185 0.10 8.09 -6.49
N GLY A 186 1.03 9.04 -6.56
CA GLY A 186 1.54 9.80 -5.43
C GLY A 186 1.16 11.29 -5.52
N ALA A 187 0.77 11.87 -4.40
CA ALA A 187 0.58 13.32 -4.22
C ALA A 187 1.94 14.05 -4.11
N LEU A 188 1.94 15.34 -3.84
CA LEU A 188 3.12 16.14 -3.48
C LEU A 188 3.21 16.39 -1.96
N GLY A 189 2.70 15.44 -1.18
CA GLY A 189 2.65 15.42 0.28
C GLY A 189 1.93 14.17 0.73
N ASP A 190 1.42 14.16 1.95
CA ASP A 190 0.60 13.06 2.43
C ASP A 190 -0.80 13.09 1.82
N GLY A 191 -1.42 11.92 1.74
CA GLY A 191 -2.78 11.74 1.28
C GLY A 191 -3.19 10.27 1.35
N GLY A 192 -4.49 10.05 1.39
CA GLY A 192 -5.09 8.73 1.34
C GLY A 192 -6.54 8.79 0.87
N VAL A 193 -7.11 7.64 0.57
CA VAL A 193 -8.52 7.51 0.22
C VAL A 193 -9.03 6.15 0.69
N VAL A 194 -10.31 6.13 1.05
CA VAL A 194 -11.06 4.89 1.31
C VAL A 194 -12.10 4.72 0.21
N THR A 195 -12.21 3.51 -0.36
CA THR A 195 -13.25 3.13 -1.33
C THR A 195 -14.20 2.10 -0.73
N SER A 196 -15.48 2.16 -1.07
CA SER A 196 -16.50 1.15 -0.68
C SER A 196 -17.80 1.36 -1.45
N ASP A 197 -18.62 0.31 -1.53
CA ASP A 197 -19.99 0.37 -2.04
C ASP A 197 -21.03 0.63 -0.92
N ASP A 198 -20.64 0.59 0.35
CA ASP A 198 -21.51 0.83 1.50
C ASP A 198 -21.67 2.34 1.76
N ALA A 199 -22.78 2.90 1.29
CA ALA A 199 -23.07 4.33 1.44
C ALA A 199 -23.22 4.78 2.91
N ALA A 200 -23.67 3.90 3.83
CA ALA A 200 -23.80 4.24 5.25
C ALA A 200 -22.40 4.30 5.92
N PHE A 201 -21.54 3.34 5.60
CA PHE A 201 -20.13 3.35 6.02
C PHE A 201 -19.41 4.61 5.53
N ILE A 202 -19.57 4.96 4.26
CA ILE A 202 -18.95 6.14 3.63
C ILE A 202 -19.45 7.44 4.27
N THR A 203 -20.75 7.53 4.56
CA THR A 203 -21.32 8.71 5.24
C THR A 203 -20.68 8.90 6.61
N ARG A 204 -20.58 7.85 7.38
CA ARG A 204 -19.93 7.90 8.69
C ARG A 204 -18.44 8.24 8.59
N LEU A 205 -17.72 7.69 7.61
CA LEU A 205 -16.32 7.98 7.39
C LEU A 205 -16.08 9.47 7.05
N ARG A 206 -17.00 10.09 6.26
CA ARG A 206 -16.98 11.53 5.99
C ARG A 206 -17.16 12.36 7.26
N GLN A 207 -17.98 11.93 8.20
CA GLN A 207 -18.11 12.57 9.51
C GLN A 207 -16.84 12.42 10.33
N LEU A 208 -16.32 11.18 10.46
CA LEU A 208 -15.14 10.88 11.25
C LEU A 208 -13.90 11.66 10.78
N ARG A 209 -13.68 11.82 9.46
CA ARG A 209 -12.54 12.57 8.92
C ARG A 209 -12.59 14.06 9.25
N ASN A 210 -13.76 14.57 9.62
CA ASN A 210 -14.01 15.99 9.91
C ASN A 210 -14.60 16.18 11.29
N TYR A 211 -13.85 15.79 12.34
CA TYR A 211 -14.17 15.95 13.76
C TYR A 211 -15.43 15.20 14.25
N GLY A 212 -15.97 14.24 13.50
CA GLY A 212 -17.24 13.56 13.83
C GLY A 212 -18.49 14.43 13.57
N SER A 213 -18.36 15.38 12.64
CA SER A 213 -19.37 16.40 12.38
C SER A 213 -20.27 16.04 11.19
N PRO A 214 -21.59 15.84 11.39
CA PRO A 214 -22.55 15.67 10.31
C PRO A 214 -22.90 17.00 9.62
N SER A 215 -22.76 18.13 10.30
CA SER A 215 -23.01 19.47 9.78
C SER A 215 -22.23 20.52 10.55
N LYS A 216 -22.08 21.70 9.99
CA LYS A 216 -21.27 22.79 10.58
C LYS A 216 -21.65 23.05 12.04
N TYR A 217 -20.69 22.98 12.94
CA TYR A 217 -20.79 23.18 14.40
C TYR A 217 -21.65 22.13 15.15
N VAL A 218 -21.99 21.01 14.53
CA VAL A 218 -22.62 19.86 15.21
C VAL A 218 -21.62 18.70 15.25
N PHE A 219 -21.39 18.10 16.40
CA PHE A 219 -20.41 17.02 16.61
C PHE A 219 -21.10 15.88 17.35
N ASP A 220 -21.43 14.81 16.64
CA ASP A 220 -22.20 13.68 17.17
C ASP A 220 -21.30 12.58 17.76
N GLU A 221 -20.04 12.51 17.28
CA GLU A 221 -19.05 11.56 17.79
C GLU A 221 -17.63 12.17 17.77
N LEU A 222 -16.69 11.51 18.44
CA LEU A 222 -15.28 11.92 18.44
C LEU A 222 -14.63 11.50 17.11
N GLY A 223 -14.40 12.47 16.24
CA GLY A 223 -13.73 12.29 14.96
C GLY A 223 -12.27 12.75 14.97
N HIS A 224 -11.74 12.94 13.78
CA HIS A 224 -10.36 13.36 13.50
C HIS A 224 -10.34 14.55 12.55
N ASN A 225 -9.26 15.29 12.55
CA ASN A 225 -8.93 16.21 11.46
C ASN A 225 -8.07 15.43 10.45
N SER A 226 -8.71 14.71 9.53
CA SER A 226 -8.06 13.87 8.54
C SER A 226 -8.73 14.07 7.18
N ARG A 227 -8.25 15.04 6.41
CA ARG A 227 -8.80 15.43 5.11
C ARG A 227 -7.69 15.41 4.05
N LEU A 228 -8.04 15.01 2.84
CA LEU A 228 -7.17 15.23 1.69
C LEU A 228 -7.34 16.70 1.26
N ASP A 229 -6.22 17.44 1.19
CA ASP A 229 -6.23 18.85 0.78
C ASP A 229 -6.62 19.01 -0.69
N GLU A 230 -7.29 20.12 -1.03
CA GLU A 230 -7.68 20.45 -2.41
C GLU A 230 -6.49 20.44 -3.37
N LEU A 231 -5.35 20.96 -2.93
CA LEU A 231 -4.13 20.99 -3.74
C LEU A 231 -3.63 19.56 -4.07
N GLN A 232 -3.64 18.66 -3.11
CA GLN A 232 -3.26 17.28 -3.32
C GLN A 232 -4.28 16.53 -4.19
N ALA A 233 -5.56 16.76 -3.98
CA ALA A 233 -6.64 16.19 -4.79
C ALA A 233 -6.54 16.64 -6.26
N ALA A 234 -6.25 17.91 -6.52
CA ALA A 234 -6.02 18.43 -7.87
C ALA A 234 -4.81 17.79 -8.57
N PHE A 235 -3.68 17.60 -7.85
CA PHE A 235 -2.53 16.90 -8.38
C PHE A 235 -2.84 15.45 -8.71
N LEU A 236 -3.56 14.77 -7.84
CA LEU A 236 -3.97 13.38 -8.04
C LEU A 236 -4.93 13.23 -9.21
N SER A 237 -5.88 14.17 -9.37
CA SER A 237 -6.78 14.21 -10.54
C SER A 237 -6.03 14.41 -11.87
N ALA A 238 -5.00 15.25 -11.89
CA ALA A 238 -4.15 15.44 -13.07
C ALA A 238 -3.28 14.20 -13.39
N LYS A 239 -2.92 13.42 -12.38
CA LYS A 239 -2.07 12.21 -12.48
C LYS A 239 -2.86 10.94 -12.80
N LEU A 240 -4.08 10.80 -12.29
CA LEU A 240 -4.88 9.58 -12.39
C LEU A 240 -5.03 9.04 -13.83
N PRO A 241 -5.29 9.87 -14.87
CA PRO A 241 -5.36 9.39 -16.25
C PRO A 241 -4.05 8.83 -16.80
N ARG A 242 -2.89 9.17 -16.18
CA ARG A 242 -1.56 8.73 -16.61
C ARG A 242 -1.12 7.45 -15.92
N LEU A 243 -1.81 7.01 -14.86
CA LEU A 243 -1.41 5.89 -13.99
C LEU A 243 -1.26 4.57 -14.75
N ALA A 244 -2.18 4.26 -15.67
CA ALA A 244 -2.11 3.04 -16.48
C ALA A 244 -0.81 2.97 -17.32
N GLY A 245 -0.40 4.09 -17.91
CA GLY A 245 0.86 4.20 -18.65
C GLY A 245 2.08 3.98 -17.76
N TRP A 246 2.08 4.57 -16.58
CA TRP A 246 3.17 4.37 -15.60
C TRP A 246 3.24 2.93 -15.09
N ASN A 247 2.11 2.29 -14.84
CA ASN A 247 2.07 0.87 -14.45
C ASN A 247 2.57 -0.03 -15.59
N SER A 248 2.22 0.24 -16.84
CA SER A 248 2.74 -0.50 -18.02
C SER A 248 4.26 -0.36 -18.12
N GLU A 249 4.80 0.83 -17.85
CA GLU A 249 6.25 1.04 -17.86
C GLU A 249 6.96 0.31 -16.72
N ARG A 250 6.37 0.31 -15.51
CA ARG A 250 6.86 -0.51 -14.39
C ARG A 250 6.86 -2.01 -14.73
N GLN A 251 5.81 -2.49 -15.41
CA GLN A 251 5.72 -3.88 -15.87
C GLN A 251 6.80 -4.21 -16.90
N ARG A 252 7.08 -3.30 -17.83
CA ARG A 252 8.15 -3.44 -18.83
C ARG A 252 9.53 -3.57 -18.14
N ILE A 253 9.84 -2.67 -17.21
CA ILE A 253 11.12 -2.70 -16.48
C ILE A 253 11.23 -4.00 -15.66
N ALA A 254 10.17 -4.38 -14.95
CA ALA A 254 10.14 -5.64 -14.20
C ALA A 254 10.31 -6.86 -15.11
N GLY A 255 9.75 -6.83 -16.33
CA GLY A 255 9.94 -7.85 -17.34
C GLY A 255 11.41 -8.05 -17.71
N HIS A 256 12.18 -6.97 -17.90
CA HIS A 256 13.63 -7.03 -18.11
C HIS A 256 14.34 -7.67 -16.92
N TYR A 257 14.01 -7.25 -15.69
CA TYR A 257 14.62 -7.84 -14.48
C TYR A 257 14.32 -9.33 -14.34
N LEU A 258 13.07 -9.74 -14.59
CA LEU A 258 12.65 -11.15 -14.50
C LEU A 258 13.32 -12.05 -15.54
N SER A 259 13.56 -11.52 -16.76
CA SER A 259 14.12 -12.31 -17.87
C SER A 259 15.64 -12.29 -17.93
N GLU A 260 16.31 -11.25 -17.46
CA GLU A 260 17.72 -11.02 -17.67
C GLU A 260 18.57 -11.17 -16.38
N ILE A 261 17.97 -11.13 -15.19
CA ILE A 261 18.67 -11.47 -13.95
C ILE A 261 18.76 -13.00 -13.87
N SER A 262 19.97 -13.53 -13.94
CA SER A 262 20.27 -14.96 -13.98
C SER A 262 21.13 -15.45 -12.80
N ASN A 263 21.41 -14.59 -11.82
CA ASN A 263 22.25 -14.91 -10.66
C ASN A 263 21.51 -15.85 -9.69
N ALA A 264 22.00 -17.08 -9.54
CA ALA A 264 21.40 -18.12 -8.71
C ALA A 264 21.36 -17.77 -7.19
N ALA A 265 22.16 -16.80 -6.73
CA ALA A 265 22.13 -16.32 -5.34
C ALA A 265 20.97 -15.37 -5.07
N ILE A 266 20.24 -14.95 -6.09
CA ILE A 266 19.15 -13.97 -6.03
C ILE A 266 17.82 -14.67 -6.32
N ALA A 267 16.94 -14.73 -5.33
CA ALA A 267 15.58 -15.21 -5.56
C ALA A 267 14.70 -14.06 -6.08
N LEU A 268 14.24 -14.21 -7.30
CA LEU A 268 13.34 -13.24 -7.97
C LEU A 268 11.92 -13.34 -7.41
N PRO A 269 11.12 -12.25 -7.47
CA PRO A 269 9.72 -12.28 -7.08
C PRO A 269 8.89 -13.16 -8.02
N VAL A 270 7.86 -13.79 -7.46
CA VAL A 270 6.92 -14.63 -8.21
C VAL A 270 5.65 -13.84 -8.52
N THR A 271 5.24 -13.84 -9.78
CA THR A 271 3.94 -13.31 -10.23
C THR A 271 2.94 -14.45 -10.43
N LEU A 272 1.69 -14.21 -10.02
CA LEU A 272 0.60 -15.17 -10.20
C LEU A 272 -0.24 -14.77 -11.42
N ASN A 273 -0.74 -15.76 -12.20
CA ASN A 273 -1.39 -15.52 -13.49
C ASN A 273 -2.82 -14.97 -13.37
N ASP A 274 -3.44 -15.07 -12.19
CA ASP A 274 -4.82 -14.64 -11.94
C ASP A 274 -4.93 -13.17 -11.49
N ARG A 275 -3.80 -12.45 -11.47
CA ARG A 275 -3.73 -11.06 -10.98
C ARG A 275 -2.64 -10.26 -11.70
N THR A 276 -2.82 -8.95 -11.76
CA THR A 276 -1.79 -8.06 -12.28
C THR A 276 -0.85 -7.62 -11.15
N HIS A 277 0.44 -7.47 -11.45
CA HIS A 277 1.42 -6.86 -10.56
C HIS A 277 1.79 -5.47 -11.09
N VAL A 278 1.51 -4.42 -10.31
CA VAL A 278 1.80 -3.03 -10.70
C VAL A 278 3.19 -2.56 -10.28
N TRP A 279 3.98 -3.44 -9.71
CA TRP A 279 5.40 -3.24 -9.40
C TRP A 279 5.67 -1.91 -8.68
N HIS A 280 4.93 -1.68 -7.60
CA HIS A 280 5.29 -0.57 -6.71
C HIS A 280 6.75 -0.71 -6.27
N LEU A 281 7.15 -1.93 -5.92
CA LEU A 281 8.52 -2.32 -5.62
C LEU A 281 8.87 -3.61 -6.35
N PHE A 282 10.12 -3.70 -6.85
CA PHE A 282 10.70 -4.95 -7.32
C PHE A 282 11.59 -5.51 -6.22
N VAL A 283 11.10 -6.51 -5.51
CA VAL A 283 11.76 -7.06 -4.31
C VAL A 283 12.37 -8.41 -4.61
N VAL A 284 13.70 -8.49 -4.50
CA VAL A 284 14.46 -9.76 -4.55
C VAL A 284 14.76 -10.24 -3.13
N ARG A 285 15.05 -11.53 -2.98
CA ARG A 285 15.50 -12.09 -1.71
C ARG A 285 16.94 -12.59 -1.84
N VAL A 286 17.78 -12.20 -0.87
CA VAL A 286 19.21 -12.49 -0.84
C VAL A 286 19.62 -12.91 0.57
N LYS A 287 20.27 -14.07 0.72
CA LYS A 287 20.65 -14.60 2.05
C LYS A 287 21.60 -13.67 2.80
N ASP A 288 22.65 -13.18 2.12
CA ASP A 288 23.56 -12.18 2.67
C ASP A 288 23.17 -10.79 2.16
N ARG A 289 22.09 -10.25 2.73
CA ARG A 289 21.56 -8.93 2.37
C ARG A 289 22.59 -7.82 2.51
N ALA A 290 23.37 -7.82 3.58
CA ALA A 290 24.33 -6.76 3.87
C ALA A 290 25.43 -6.69 2.79
N ARG A 291 25.97 -7.84 2.42
CA ARG A 291 26.98 -7.95 1.37
C ARG A 291 26.42 -7.57 0.00
N PHE A 292 25.21 -7.99 -0.31
CA PHE A 292 24.55 -7.62 -1.56
C PHE A 292 24.30 -6.10 -1.65
N MET A 293 23.81 -5.47 -0.59
CA MET A 293 23.59 -4.02 -0.57
C MET A 293 24.91 -3.24 -0.74
N ALA A 294 25.98 -3.67 -0.08
CA ALA A 294 27.31 -3.07 -0.26
C ALA A 294 27.85 -3.24 -1.70
N HIS A 295 27.59 -4.41 -2.31
CA HIS A 295 27.93 -4.65 -3.71
C HIS A 295 27.18 -3.71 -4.66
N MET A 296 25.87 -3.54 -4.49
CA MET A 296 25.06 -2.63 -5.31
C MET A 296 25.52 -1.17 -5.16
N GLU A 297 25.80 -0.73 -3.94
CA GLU A 297 26.33 0.62 -3.68
C GLU A 297 27.70 0.84 -4.34
N ALA A 298 28.60 -0.16 -4.32
CA ALA A 298 29.89 -0.09 -5.00
C ALA A 298 29.75 0.05 -6.53
N HIS A 299 28.60 -0.41 -7.11
CA HIS A 299 28.27 -0.23 -8.51
C HIS A 299 27.47 1.07 -8.79
N GLY A 300 27.30 1.92 -7.77
CA GLY A 300 26.57 3.17 -7.88
C GLY A 300 25.06 2.99 -8.02
N ILE A 301 24.49 1.89 -7.49
CA ILE A 301 23.06 1.58 -7.56
C ILE A 301 22.47 1.64 -6.16
N ALA A 302 21.49 2.54 -5.96
CA ALA A 302 20.80 2.67 -4.69
C ALA A 302 19.73 1.56 -4.55
N VAL A 303 19.76 0.83 -3.44
CA VAL A 303 18.76 -0.18 -3.07
C VAL A 303 18.20 0.12 -1.69
N GLN A 304 16.99 -0.40 -1.38
CA GLN A 304 16.34 -0.22 -0.09
C GLN A 304 15.80 -1.53 0.45
N VAL A 305 15.35 -1.53 1.71
CA VAL A 305 14.76 -2.72 2.36
C VAL A 305 13.31 -2.43 2.77
N HIS A 306 12.38 -3.22 2.29
CA HIS A 306 10.96 -3.15 2.61
C HIS A 306 10.45 -4.54 3.02
N TYR A 307 10.46 -4.91 4.34
CA TYR A 307 10.88 -4.11 5.49
C TYR A 307 11.87 -4.93 6.33
N PRO A 308 12.84 -4.31 7.01
CA PRO A 308 13.95 -5.03 7.65
C PRO A 308 13.58 -5.75 8.94
N ARG A 309 12.42 -5.42 9.51
CA ARG A 309 11.86 -5.98 10.74
C ARG A 309 10.37 -6.19 10.59
N LEU A 310 9.84 -7.16 11.31
CA LEU A 310 8.39 -7.34 11.43
C LEU A 310 7.83 -6.33 12.45
N PRO A 311 6.63 -5.76 12.23
CA PRO A 311 6.02 -4.86 13.21
C PRO A 311 5.94 -5.44 14.63
N LEU A 312 5.69 -6.75 14.75
CA LEU A 312 5.65 -7.46 16.04
C LEU A 312 7.00 -7.50 16.78
N GLU A 313 8.12 -7.27 16.09
CA GLU A 313 9.48 -7.23 16.65
C GLU A 313 9.89 -5.81 17.08
N GLU A 314 9.07 -4.82 16.78
CA GLU A 314 9.33 -3.43 17.16
C GLU A 314 9.02 -3.18 18.63
N GLU A 315 9.78 -2.27 19.25
CA GLU A 315 9.66 -1.90 20.66
C GLU A 315 8.23 -1.52 21.04
N ALA A 316 7.49 -0.87 20.13
CA ALA A 316 6.10 -0.46 20.33
C ALA A 316 5.14 -1.64 20.59
N TYR A 317 5.49 -2.85 20.16
CA TYR A 317 4.66 -4.06 20.33
C TYR A 317 5.26 -5.07 21.32
N ARG A 318 6.41 -4.81 21.93
CA ARG A 318 7.12 -5.75 22.81
C ARG A 318 6.28 -6.23 23.99
N THR A 319 5.37 -5.40 24.50
CA THR A 319 4.51 -5.75 25.64
C THR A 319 3.33 -6.66 25.28
N GLN A 320 3.04 -6.86 23.99
CA GLN A 320 1.90 -7.66 23.54
C GLN A 320 2.21 -9.17 23.46
N ALA A 321 3.42 -9.61 23.84
CA ALA A 321 3.86 -11.01 23.88
C ALA A 321 3.53 -11.81 22.60
N LEU A 322 3.68 -11.19 21.42
CA LEU A 322 3.39 -11.79 20.11
C LEU A 322 4.49 -12.80 19.76
N ASP A 323 4.07 -14.00 19.31
CA ASP A 323 5.00 -15.08 18.98
C ASP A 323 5.49 -14.97 17.52
N ALA A 324 6.72 -14.44 17.36
CA ALA A 324 7.38 -14.35 16.06
C ALA A 324 7.72 -15.72 15.43
N SER A 325 7.81 -16.80 16.23
CA SER A 325 8.12 -18.16 15.71
C SER A 325 7.00 -18.72 14.83
N SER A 326 5.78 -18.22 15.01
CA SER A 326 4.58 -18.65 14.29
C SER A 326 4.46 -18.09 12.85
N VAL A 327 5.41 -17.25 12.40
CA VAL A 327 5.38 -16.58 11.08
C VAL A 327 6.73 -16.71 10.34
N PRO A 328 7.14 -17.96 10.01
CA PRO A 328 8.47 -18.23 9.45
C PRO A 328 8.71 -17.57 8.09
N VAL A 329 7.72 -17.55 7.20
CA VAL A 329 7.85 -16.94 5.87
C VAL A 329 8.04 -15.42 5.97
N SER A 330 7.28 -14.77 6.81
CA SER A 330 7.43 -13.33 7.09
C SER A 330 8.82 -12.99 7.62
N ARG A 331 9.38 -13.82 8.50
CA ARG A 331 10.74 -13.63 9.04
C ARG A 331 11.81 -13.78 7.97
N ASP A 332 11.62 -14.71 7.03
CA ASP A 332 12.54 -14.87 5.90
C ASP A 332 12.53 -13.64 5.01
N PHE A 333 11.33 -13.07 4.70
CA PHE A 333 11.24 -11.81 3.99
C PHE A 333 11.95 -10.67 4.73
N ALA A 334 11.70 -10.50 6.02
CA ALA A 334 12.34 -9.44 6.81
C ALA A 334 13.88 -9.53 6.80
N ARG A 335 14.45 -10.73 6.75
CA ARG A 335 15.91 -10.95 6.69
C ARG A 335 16.50 -10.76 5.30
N GLU A 336 15.78 -11.19 4.24
CA GLU A 336 16.35 -11.41 2.91
C GLU A 336 15.93 -10.34 1.89
N ALA A 337 14.81 -9.62 2.11
CA ALA A 337 14.25 -8.68 1.13
C ALA A 337 15.17 -7.50 0.84
N VAL A 338 15.37 -7.23 -0.47
CA VAL A 338 16.01 -6.02 -0.99
C VAL A 338 15.20 -5.54 -2.18
N SER A 339 14.86 -4.26 -2.19
CA SER A 339 14.15 -3.63 -3.30
C SER A 339 15.15 -3.02 -4.28
N LEU A 340 15.05 -3.42 -5.55
CA LEU A 340 15.83 -2.85 -6.65
C LEU A 340 15.17 -1.56 -7.15
N PRO A 341 15.94 -0.63 -7.75
CA PRO A 341 15.39 0.57 -8.37
C PRO A 341 14.36 0.23 -9.44
N LEU A 342 13.21 0.88 -9.40
CA LEU A 342 12.17 0.76 -10.42
C LEU A 342 11.22 1.98 -10.37
N TRP A 343 11.20 2.78 -11.45
CA TRP A 343 10.27 3.92 -11.57
C TRP A 343 9.96 4.23 -13.05
N PRO A 344 8.83 4.85 -13.39
CA PRO A 344 8.51 5.31 -14.73
C PRO A 344 9.54 6.35 -15.23
N GLY A 345 10.07 6.18 -16.43
CA GLY A 345 11.12 7.04 -17.02
C GLY A 345 12.54 6.53 -16.78
N MET A 346 12.73 5.35 -16.19
CA MET A 346 14.04 4.71 -16.04
C MET A 346 14.59 4.34 -17.43
N SER A 347 15.80 4.84 -17.77
CA SER A 347 16.40 4.58 -19.06
C SER A 347 16.90 3.14 -19.24
N GLU A 348 16.97 2.67 -20.50
CA GLU A 348 17.51 1.33 -20.80
C GLU A 348 18.93 1.14 -20.25
N GLY A 349 19.77 2.20 -20.30
CA GLY A 349 21.11 2.15 -19.71
C GLY A 349 21.10 1.95 -18.19
N GLN A 350 20.15 2.56 -17.48
CA GLN A 350 19.99 2.36 -16.03
C GLN A 350 19.50 0.95 -15.72
N ILE A 351 18.53 0.44 -16.51
CA ILE A 351 17.99 -0.93 -16.37
C ILE A 351 19.13 -1.95 -16.58
N ALA A 352 19.89 -1.84 -17.67
CA ALA A 352 21.02 -2.72 -17.97
C ALA A 352 22.10 -2.70 -16.90
N ARG A 353 22.39 -1.53 -16.31
CA ARG A 353 23.35 -1.41 -15.20
C ARG A 353 22.88 -2.13 -13.94
N VAL A 354 21.59 -2.04 -13.58
CA VAL A 354 21.03 -2.77 -12.43
C VAL A 354 21.17 -4.27 -12.66
N ILE A 355 20.77 -4.77 -13.84
CA ILE A 355 20.86 -6.18 -14.21
C ILE A 355 22.32 -6.68 -14.15
N ALA A 356 23.26 -5.93 -14.75
CA ALA A 356 24.67 -6.28 -14.74
C ALA A 356 25.24 -6.38 -13.32
N ALA A 357 24.93 -5.40 -12.46
CA ALA A 357 25.38 -5.40 -11.07
C ALA A 357 24.79 -6.58 -10.28
N VAL A 358 23.49 -6.88 -10.45
CA VAL A 358 22.88 -8.05 -9.79
C VAL A 358 23.54 -9.36 -10.28
N ASN A 359 23.80 -9.48 -11.58
CA ASN A 359 24.38 -10.69 -12.16
C ASN A 359 25.85 -10.91 -11.78
N THR A 360 26.60 -9.86 -11.47
CA THR A 360 28.02 -9.95 -11.03
C THR A 360 28.18 -10.16 -9.53
N TYR A 361 27.10 -10.15 -8.75
CA TYR A 361 27.19 -10.42 -7.31
C TYR A 361 27.65 -11.87 -7.05
N ALA A 362 28.72 -12.02 -6.27
CA ALA A 362 29.20 -13.31 -5.79
C ALA A 362 28.73 -13.51 -4.33
N ALA A 363 27.97 -14.56 -4.07
CA ALA A 363 27.44 -14.89 -2.73
C ALA A 363 28.53 -15.33 -1.76
#